data_e6d41b864ca57bd353ad6748755826a8
#
_entry.id   e6d41b864ca57bd353ad6748755826a8
#
_cell.length_a   1.000
_cell.length_b   1.000
_cell.length_c   1.000
_cell.angle_alpha   90.00
_cell.angle_beta   90.00
_cell.angle_gamma   90.00
#
_symmetry.space_group_name_H-M   'P 1'
#
loop_
_entity.id
_entity.type
_entity.pdbx_description
1 polymer ?
#
loop_
_entity_poly.entity_id
_entity_poly.type
_entity_poly.pdbx_seq_one_letter_code
_entity_poly.pdbx_strand_id
1 'polypeptide(L)'
;MFRGHAWTIGTEIIANSRKVLTGAGDEPLSPAAMVQVRARMVSIGADPATLTDAAITAIMEEMARRFHDDAPMTAHDAAKVILDGVRTEKWRILVGDDAHGLDTMVRADPENAYEPWFFKTLAEEIGWRVGG
;
A
#
# COMPACT_ATOMS: atom_id res chain seq x y z
N MET A 1 9.75 -16.77 10.25
CA MET A 1 8.63 -16.74 9.28
C MET A 1 8.26 -15.28 9.07
N PHE A 2 8.92 -14.60 8.15
CA PHE A 2 8.64 -13.20 7.83
C PHE A 2 7.41 -13.13 6.93
N ARG A 3 6.28 -12.68 7.47
CA ARG A 3 5.16 -12.25 6.65
C ARG A 3 5.46 -10.81 6.22
N GLY A 4 6.20 -10.68 5.12
CA GLY A 4 6.53 -9.39 4.56
C GLY A 4 5.32 -8.74 3.91
N HIS A 5 4.78 -7.72 4.55
CA HIS A 5 3.92 -6.75 3.90
C HIS A 5 4.79 -5.52 3.63
N ALA A 6 5.29 -5.45 2.42
CA ALA A 6 6.17 -4.39 1.98
C ALA A 6 5.38 -3.08 1.74
N TRP A 7 6.03 -1.95 1.96
CA TRP A 7 5.61 -0.60 1.58
C TRP A 7 4.49 0.03 2.40
N THR A 8 4.22 -0.44 3.59
CA THR A 8 3.21 0.21 4.41
C THR A 8 3.82 0.75 5.69
N ILE A 9 3.64 2.04 5.87
CA ILE A 9 3.78 2.68 7.17
C ILE A 9 2.38 2.73 7.74
N GLY A 10 2.17 2.20 8.94
CA GLY A 10 0.88 2.19 9.63
C GLY A 10 0.36 3.61 9.86
N THR A 11 -0.42 4.11 8.94
CA THR A 11 -1.00 5.45 8.95
C THR A 11 -2.46 5.40 8.54
N GLU A 12 -3.21 6.44 8.86
CA GLU A 12 -4.60 6.65 8.44
C GLU A 12 -4.73 7.13 6.98
N ILE A 13 -3.73 6.88 6.13
CA ILE A 13 -3.70 7.43 4.76
C ILE A 13 -4.89 6.96 3.92
N ILE A 14 -5.34 5.73 4.09
CA ILE A 14 -6.49 5.19 3.34
C ILE A 14 -7.76 5.94 3.73
N ALA A 15 -8.01 6.10 5.03
CA ALA A 15 -9.17 6.83 5.54
C ALA A 15 -9.10 8.32 5.17
N ASN A 16 -7.94 8.95 5.33
CA ASN A 16 -7.72 10.34 4.99
C ASN A 16 -7.82 10.61 3.48
N SER A 17 -7.28 9.73 2.65
CA SER A 17 -7.39 9.84 1.19
C SER A 17 -8.84 9.74 0.73
N ARG A 18 -9.61 8.81 1.31
CA ARG A 18 -11.04 8.70 1.04
C ARG A 18 -11.77 9.98 1.41
N LYS A 19 -11.52 10.52 2.60
CA LYS A 19 -12.11 11.77 3.08
C LYS A 19 -11.82 12.95 2.16
N VAL A 20 -10.59 13.08 1.70
CA VAL A 20 -10.17 14.16 0.80
C VAL A 20 -10.76 14.01 -0.60
N LEU A 21 -10.75 12.80 -1.16
CA LEU A 21 -11.16 12.54 -2.54
C LEU A 21 -12.68 12.52 -2.72
N THR A 22 -13.42 12.07 -1.71
CA THR A 22 -14.87 11.90 -1.80
C THR A 22 -15.67 12.93 -1.02
N GLY A 23 -15.02 13.72 -0.16
CA GLY A 23 -15.69 14.60 0.80
C GLY A 23 -16.48 13.86 1.89
N ALA A 24 -16.54 12.53 1.79
CA ALA A 24 -17.21 11.65 2.73
C ALA A 24 -16.21 11.17 3.78
N GLY A 25 -16.36 11.56 5.03
CA GLY A 25 -15.53 11.07 6.13
C GLY A 25 -15.70 9.57 6.36
N ASP A 26 -16.31 9.20 7.48
CA ASP A 26 -16.64 7.81 7.81
C ASP A 26 -17.99 7.36 7.20
N GLU A 27 -18.58 8.15 6.30
CA GLU A 27 -19.84 7.82 5.64
C GLU A 27 -19.68 6.62 4.69
N PRO A 28 -20.73 5.81 4.50
CA PRO A 28 -20.73 4.74 3.51
C PRO A 28 -20.43 5.26 2.10
N LEU A 29 -19.86 4.42 1.27
CA LEU A 29 -19.64 4.76 -0.15
C LEU A 29 -20.97 5.12 -0.81
N SER A 30 -20.94 6.18 -1.64
CA SER A 30 -22.11 6.50 -2.45
C SER A 30 -22.46 5.35 -3.41
N PRO A 31 -23.71 5.20 -3.84
CA PRO A 31 -24.09 4.16 -4.80
C PRO A 31 -23.23 4.17 -6.08
N ALA A 32 -22.88 5.35 -6.58
CA ALA A 32 -22.02 5.49 -7.75
C ALA A 32 -20.58 5.00 -7.48
N ALA A 33 -20.01 5.33 -6.33
CA ALA A 33 -18.70 4.84 -5.94
C ALA A 33 -18.69 3.31 -5.73
N MET A 34 -19.76 2.76 -5.17
CA MET A 34 -19.91 1.31 -4.98
C MET A 34 -19.92 0.55 -6.31
N VAL A 35 -20.60 1.08 -7.33
CA VAL A 35 -20.58 0.51 -8.71
C VAL A 35 -19.15 0.50 -9.28
N GLN A 36 -18.41 1.58 -9.11
CA GLN A 36 -17.03 1.66 -9.61
C GLN A 36 -16.08 0.67 -8.90
N VAL A 37 -16.19 0.57 -7.58
CA VAL A 37 -15.40 -0.38 -6.78
C VAL A 37 -15.71 -1.81 -7.22
N ARG A 38 -17.00 -2.16 -7.37
CA ARG A 38 -17.41 -3.49 -7.84
C ARG A 38 -16.85 -3.80 -9.22
N ALA A 39 -16.96 -2.87 -10.18
CA ALA A 39 -16.42 -3.05 -11.52
C ALA A 39 -14.91 -3.30 -11.50
N ARG A 40 -14.18 -2.57 -10.65
CA ARG A 40 -12.74 -2.77 -10.49
C ARG A 40 -12.41 -4.14 -9.87
N MET A 41 -13.13 -4.59 -8.85
CA MET A 41 -12.94 -5.92 -8.25
C MET A 41 -13.17 -7.04 -9.28
N VAL A 42 -14.22 -6.92 -10.10
CA VAL A 42 -14.48 -7.87 -11.18
C VAL A 42 -13.36 -7.86 -12.22
N SER A 43 -12.81 -6.70 -12.57
CA SER A 43 -11.72 -6.61 -13.56
C SER A 43 -10.42 -7.28 -13.10
N ILE A 44 -10.24 -7.47 -11.80
CA ILE A 44 -9.09 -8.18 -11.20
C ILE A 44 -9.42 -9.63 -10.84
N GLY A 45 -10.59 -10.15 -11.27
CA GLY A 45 -10.95 -11.56 -11.17
C GLY A 45 -11.88 -11.95 -10.01
N ALA A 46 -12.48 -10.98 -9.32
CA ALA A 46 -13.48 -11.30 -8.29
C ALA A 46 -14.80 -11.78 -8.93
N ASP A 47 -15.45 -12.76 -8.30
CA ASP A 47 -16.75 -13.27 -8.74
C ASP A 47 -17.86 -12.24 -8.46
N PRO A 48 -18.54 -11.71 -9.50
CA PRO A 48 -19.63 -10.74 -9.32
C PRO A 48 -20.75 -11.22 -8.38
N ALA A 49 -21.01 -12.52 -8.34
CA ALA A 49 -22.09 -13.10 -7.53
C ALA A 49 -21.84 -12.96 -6.02
N THR A 50 -20.57 -12.85 -5.61
CA THR A 50 -20.16 -12.71 -4.21
C THR A 50 -20.00 -11.27 -3.75
N LEU A 51 -19.97 -10.30 -4.69
CA LEU A 51 -19.72 -8.89 -4.43
C LEU A 51 -21.00 -8.12 -4.07
N THR A 52 -21.64 -8.46 -2.95
CA THR A 52 -22.68 -7.60 -2.39
C THR A 52 -22.09 -6.32 -1.83
N ASP A 53 -22.89 -5.26 -1.66
CA ASP A 53 -22.41 -3.99 -1.08
C ASP A 53 -21.82 -4.19 0.32
N ALA A 54 -22.45 -5.06 1.13
CA ALA A 54 -21.95 -5.43 2.44
C ALA A 54 -20.59 -6.15 2.36
N ALA A 55 -20.43 -7.08 1.41
CA ALA A 55 -19.16 -7.78 1.20
C ALA A 55 -18.04 -6.83 0.75
N ILE A 56 -18.35 -5.92 -0.17
CA ILE A 56 -17.38 -4.89 -0.62
C ILE A 56 -16.96 -4.01 0.54
N THR A 57 -17.91 -3.52 1.34
CA THR A 57 -17.63 -2.70 2.53
C THR A 57 -16.72 -3.45 3.51
N ALA A 58 -17.06 -4.69 3.84
CA ALA A 58 -16.25 -5.51 4.75
C ALA A 58 -14.82 -5.76 4.22
N ILE A 59 -14.67 -6.01 2.93
CA ILE A 59 -13.35 -6.17 2.29
C ILE A 59 -12.54 -4.87 2.42
N MET A 60 -13.15 -3.73 2.17
CA MET A 60 -12.46 -2.44 2.25
C MET A 60 -12.04 -2.08 3.68
N GLU A 61 -12.91 -2.34 4.66
CA GLU A 61 -12.60 -2.14 6.07
C GLU A 61 -11.46 -3.04 6.53
N GLU A 62 -11.50 -4.32 6.15
CA GLU A 62 -10.44 -5.27 6.46
C GLU A 62 -9.11 -4.88 5.79
N MET A 63 -9.14 -4.41 4.54
CA MET A 63 -7.94 -3.91 3.86
C MET A 63 -7.35 -2.68 4.57
N ALA A 64 -8.21 -1.73 4.98
CA ALA A 64 -7.76 -0.55 5.72
C ALA A 64 -7.16 -0.93 7.08
N ARG A 65 -7.81 -1.85 7.81
CA ARG A 65 -7.32 -2.37 9.09
C ARG A 65 -5.96 -3.07 8.92
N ARG A 66 -5.84 -3.97 7.95
CA ARG A 66 -4.56 -4.66 7.66
C ARG A 66 -3.47 -3.68 7.24
N PHE A 67 -3.81 -2.68 6.44
CA PHE A 67 -2.85 -1.65 6.05
C PHE A 67 -2.25 -0.93 7.26
N HIS A 68 -3.07 -0.67 8.28
CA HIS A 68 -2.63 -0.02 9.51
C HIS A 68 -1.90 -1.00 10.45
N ASP A 69 -2.53 -2.14 10.75
CA ASP A 69 -2.11 -3.04 11.83
C ASP A 69 -0.96 -3.97 11.44
N ASP A 70 -0.94 -4.41 10.16
CA ASP A 70 0.08 -5.33 9.64
C ASP A 70 1.29 -4.59 9.03
N ALA A 71 1.31 -3.26 9.11
CA ALA A 71 2.40 -2.47 8.58
C ALA A 71 3.73 -2.82 9.29
N PRO A 72 4.82 -3.03 8.55
CA PRO A 72 6.11 -3.39 9.12
C PRO A 72 6.74 -2.27 9.94
N MET A 73 6.26 -1.04 9.76
CA MET A 73 6.78 0.14 10.44
C MET A 73 5.65 1.06 10.87
N THR A 74 5.72 1.56 12.10
CA THR A 74 4.78 2.56 12.59
C THR A 74 5.08 3.95 12.01
N ALA A 75 4.08 4.84 11.99
CA ALA A 75 4.28 6.24 11.60
C ALA A 75 5.31 6.95 12.51
N HIS A 76 5.35 6.59 13.80
CA HIS A 76 6.32 7.11 14.75
C HIS A 76 7.75 6.70 14.40
N ASP A 77 7.98 5.43 14.10
CA ASP A 77 9.31 4.92 13.74
C ASP A 77 9.78 5.50 12.41
N ALA A 78 8.89 5.61 11.44
CA ALA A 78 9.18 6.27 10.16
C ALA A 78 9.59 7.74 10.36
N ALA A 79 8.85 8.49 11.19
CA ALA A 79 9.16 9.87 11.51
C ALA A 79 10.55 9.99 12.19
N LYS A 80 10.89 9.06 13.08
CA LYS A 80 12.20 9.02 13.73
C LYS A 80 13.33 8.82 12.72
N VAL A 81 13.19 7.87 11.79
CA VAL A 81 14.18 7.63 10.72
C VAL A 81 14.37 8.89 9.87
N ILE A 82 13.27 9.58 9.50
CA ILE A 82 13.32 10.82 8.73
C ILE A 82 14.05 11.92 9.49
N LEU A 83 13.67 12.16 10.75
CA LEU A 83 14.28 13.21 11.58
C LEU A 83 15.76 12.95 11.85
N ASP A 84 16.16 11.71 12.09
CA ASP A 84 17.56 11.34 12.29
C ASP A 84 18.36 11.51 10.99
N GLY A 85 17.75 11.20 9.84
CA GLY A 85 18.34 11.47 8.55
C GLY A 85 18.57 12.96 8.29
N VAL A 86 17.60 13.81 8.63
CA VAL A 86 17.72 15.27 8.54
C VAL A 86 18.82 15.79 9.47
N ARG A 87 18.86 15.36 10.73
CA ARG A 87 19.87 15.77 11.71
C ARG A 87 21.29 15.38 11.30
N THR A 88 21.43 14.26 10.59
CA THR A 88 22.73 13.77 10.09
C THR A 88 23.03 14.21 8.66
N GLU A 89 22.25 15.14 8.13
CA GLU A 89 22.42 15.74 6.80
C GLU A 89 22.50 14.71 5.67
N LYS A 90 21.77 13.60 5.79
CA LYS A 90 21.68 12.60 4.73
C LYS A 90 20.96 13.20 3.52
N TRP A 91 21.60 13.21 2.36
CA TRP A 91 21.00 13.75 1.14
C TRP A 91 19.77 12.92 0.67
N ARG A 92 19.69 11.65 1.10
CA ARG A 92 18.58 10.75 0.82
C ARG A 92 18.28 9.89 2.04
N ILE A 93 17.02 9.82 2.39
CA ILE A 93 16.53 9.06 3.54
C ILE A 93 15.60 7.97 3.02
N LEU A 94 16.01 6.71 3.19
CA LEU A 94 15.18 5.54 2.90
C LEU A 94 14.49 5.09 4.18
N VAL A 95 13.19 4.85 4.09
CA VAL A 95 12.34 4.49 5.23
C VAL A 95 11.75 3.11 4.99
N GLY A 96 12.18 2.14 5.79
CA GLY A 96 11.80 0.73 5.69
C GLY A 96 12.79 -0.12 4.88
N ASP A 97 12.85 -1.40 5.22
CA ASP A 97 13.77 -2.35 4.57
C ASP A 97 13.43 -2.56 3.09
N ASP A 98 12.15 -2.47 2.76
CA ASP A 98 11.62 -2.51 1.40
C ASP A 98 12.15 -1.35 0.54
N ALA A 99 12.21 -0.13 1.09
CA ALA A 99 12.79 1.00 0.40
C ALA A 99 14.29 0.81 0.12
N HIS A 100 15.01 0.20 1.07
CA HIS A 100 16.42 -0.16 0.88
C HIS A 100 16.60 -1.25 -0.18
N GLY A 101 15.74 -2.28 -0.17
CA GLY A 101 15.75 -3.34 -1.17
C GLY A 101 15.50 -2.80 -2.57
N LEU A 102 14.42 -2.01 -2.74
CA LEU A 102 14.09 -1.36 -4.02
C LEU A 102 15.24 -0.48 -4.52
N ASP A 103 15.79 0.37 -3.65
CA ASP A 103 16.88 1.25 -4.01
C ASP A 103 18.12 0.48 -4.51
N THR A 104 18.44 -0.62 -3.84
CA THR A 104 19.54 -1.49 -4.22
C THR A 104 19.30 -2.12 -5.60
N MET A 105 18.12 -2.65 -5.85
CA MET A 105 17.77 -3.25 -7.14
C MET A 105 17.76 -2.24 -8.28
N VAL A 106 17.15 -1.08 -8.09
CA VAL A 106 17.12 -0.01 -9.10
C VAL A 106 18.51 0.48 -9.44
N ARG A 107 19.40 0.61 -8.46
CA ARG A 107 20.78 1.03 -8.70
C ARG A 107 21.64 -0.03 -9.38
N ALA A 108 21.33 -1.29 -9.16
CA ALA A 108 22.01 -2.41 -9.83
C ALA A 108 21.67 -2.49 -11.31
N ASP A 109 20.43 -2.15 -11.68
CA ASP A 109 19.94 -2.23 -13.07
C ASP A 109 18.92 -1.10 -13.35
N PRO A 110 19.37 0.15 -13.48
CA PRO A 110 18.50 1.31 -13.63
C PRO A 110 17.77 1.33 -14.99
N GLU A 111 18.36 0.72 -16.02
CA GLU A 111 17.79 0.72 -17.38
C GLU A 111 16.51 -0.14 -17.45
N ASN A 112 16.47 -1.21 -16.66
CA ASN A 112 15.35 -2.15 -16.63
C ASN A 112 14.37 -1.90 -15.47
N ALA A 113 14.58 -0.89 -14.65
CA ALA A 113 13.76 -0.63 -13.45
C ALA A 113 12.26 -0.37 -13.73
N TYR A 114 11.88 -0.09 -14.97
CA TYR A 114 10.49 0.11 -15.39
C TYR A 114 9.91 -1.08 -16.18
N GLU A 115 10.69 -2.13 -16.39
CA GLU A 115 10.21 -3.32 -17.08
C GLU A 115 9.24 -4.13 -16.19
N PRO A 116 8.18 -4.74 -16.77
CA PRO A 116 7.18 -5.48 -15.99
C PRO A 116 7.77 -6.62 -15.14
N TRP A 117 8.81 -7.29 -15.63
CA TRP A 117 9.48 -8.36 -14.90
C TRP A 117 10.25 -7.87 -13.68
N PHE A 118 10.74 -6.63 -13.70
CA PHE A 118 11.45 -6.03 -12.57
C PHE A 118 10.57 -5.96 -11.32
N PHE A 119 9.32 -5.52 -11.48
CA PHE A 119 8.36 -5.49 -10.39
C PHE A 119 7.99 -6.89 -9.88
N LYS A 120 7.96 -7.89 -10.75
CA LYS A 120 7.72 -9.26 -10.35
C LYS A 120 8.86 -9.78 -9.48
N THR A 121 10.11 -9.59 -9.92
CA THR A 121 11.31 -9.95 -9.15
C THR A 121 11.35 -9.22 -7.80
N LEU A 122 11.07 -7.92 -7.80
CA LEU A 122 10.98 -7.12 -6.60
C LEU A 122 9.93 -7.69 -5.62
N ALA A 123 8.75 -8.07 -6.11
CA ALA A 123 7.70 -8.67 -5.30
C ALA A 123 8.15 -10.00 -4.68
N GLU A 124 8.90 -10.80 -5.40
CA GLU A 124 9.42 -12.10 -4.93
C GLU A 124 10.55 -11.95 -3.91
N GLU A 125 11.51 -11.03 -4.16
CA GLU A 125 12.70 -10.87 -3.31
C GLU A 125 12.42 -10.12 -1.99
N ILE A 126 11.61 -9.07 -2.05
CA ILE A 126 11.29 -8.26 -0.86
C ILE A 126 9.90 -8.54 -0.28
N GLY A 127 9.20 -9.55 -0.82
CA GLY A 127 7.88 -9.95 -0.35
C GLY A 127 6.77 -8.94 -0.67
N TRP A 128 7.00 -8.08 -1.65
CA TRP A 128 6.03 -7.06 -2.04
C TRP A 128 4.87 -7.67 -2.81
N ARG A 129 3.65 -7.48 -2.33
CA ARG A 129 2.43 -7.89 -3.03
C ARG A 129 1.61 -6.65 -3.37
N VAL A 130 1.57 -6.32 -4.66
CA VAL A 130 0.63 -5.32 -5.18
C VAL A 130 -0.75 -5.96 -5.19
N GLY A 131 -1.64 -5.50 -4.34
CA GLY A 131 -3.06 -5.87 -4.42
C GLY A 131 -3.39 -7.27 -3.90
N GLY A 132 -2.74 -7.71 -2.84
CA GLY A 132 -3.15 -8.91 -2.10
C GLY A 132 -4.19 -8.58 -1.07
#